data_c1e044de1bec11f6104429c803c1c6c3
#
_entry.id   c1e044de1bec11f6104429c803c1c6c3
#
_cell.length_a   1.000
_cell.length_b   1.000
_cell.length_c   1.000
_cell.angle_alpha   90.00
_cell.angle_beta   90.00
_cell.angle_gamma   90.00
#
_symmetry.space_group_name_H-M   'P 1'
#
loop_
_entity.id
_entity.type
_entity.pdbx_description
1 polymer ?
#
loop_
_entity_poly.entity_id
_entity_poly.type
_entity_poly.pdbx_seq_one_letter_code
_entity_poly.pdbx_strand_id
1 'polypeptide(L)'
;SPYMPKKHARLLYDLALENQGTMLEIGSWHGRSSIILGSAVKSSGKGHLYCLDHWNLIEGGECIMNQDIWKIWNDHVLVWQLQESVTAIRAHSEKAGKQWPENKFIDLLFIDGCHEYLETGPLILSAEVIKEYGIDGWIIDGKKVPPHKYQPGYNRGAKVDFQVWAPKVRAGGILIMHDLNPDFAGVEKVWQEDVESSNEWTVKYAKNNI
;
A
#
# COMPACT_ATOMS: atom_id res chain seq x y z
N SER A 1 10.82 -1.02 13.73
CA SER A 1 9.78 -0.01 13.54
C SER A 1 8.60 -0.33 14.45
N PRO A 2 7.99 0.63 15.12
CA PRO A 2 6.80 0.41 15.95
C PRO A 2 5.54 0.10 15.11
N TYR A 3 5.55 0.36 13.81
CA TYR A 3 4.38 0.32 12.93
C TYR A 3 3.87 -1.08 12.57
N MET A 4 4.64 -2.14 12.75
CA MET A 4 4.17 -3.52 12.56
C MET A 4 4.72 -4.42 13.67
N PRO A 5 3.90 -4.86 14.62
CA PRO A 5 4.31 -5.80 15.67
C PRO A 5 4.87 -7.10 15.10
N LYS A 6 5.78 -7.75 15.82
CA LYS A 6 6.42 -9.00 15.38
C LYS A 6 5.41 -10.11 15.06
N LYS A 7 4.33 -10.19 15.83
CA LYS A 7 3.24 -11.17 15.57
C LYS A 7 2.51 -10.93 14.26
N HIS A 8 2.26 -9.64 13.89
CA HIS A 8 1.65 -9.31 12.60
C HIS A 8 2.61 -9.60 11.44
N ALA A 9 3.89 -9.25 11.59
CA ALA A 9 4.92 -9.58 10.61
C ALA A 9 5.04 -11.09 10.38
N ARG A 10 4.95 -11.89 11.45
CA ARG A 10 4.96 -13.36 11.34
C ARG A 10 3.73 -13.89 10.65
N LEU A 11 2.54 -13.41 11.02
CA LEU A 11 1.28 -13.80 10.37
C LEU A 11 1.31 -13.46 8.87
N LEU A 12 1.75 -12.25 8.51
CA LEU A 12 1.86 -11.81 7.12
C LEU A 12 2.80 -12.72 6.32
N TYR A 13 3.95 -13.08 6.90
CA TYR A 13 4.90 -14.02 6.29
C TYR A 13 4.28 -15.41 6.07
N ASP A 14 3.62 -15.96 7.10
CA ASP A 14 3.04 -17.29 7.05
C ASP A 14 1.90 -17.36 6.02
N LEU A 15 1.01 -16.36 5.97
CA LEU A 15 -0.05 -16.26 4.97
C LEU A 15 0.50 -16.16 3.54
N ALA A 16 1.57 -15.39 3.35
CA ALA A 16 2.24 -15.29 2.06
C ALA A 16 2.91 -16.61 1.66
N LEU A 17 3.53 -17.30 2.60
CA LEU A 17 4.19 -18.58 2.36
C LEU A 17 3.18 -19.70 1.97
N GLU A 18 1.99 -19.68 2.56
CA GLU A 18 0.91 -20.61 2.24
C GLU A 18 0.25 -20.32 0.89
N ASN A 19 0.17 -19.06 0.51
CA ASN A 19 -0.62 -18.64 -0.66
C ASN A 19 0.08 -18.89 -2.00
N GLN A 20 1.38 -18.72 -2.11
CA GLN A 20 2.27 -19.07 -3.25
C GLN A 20 1.82 -18.62 -4.65
N GLY A 21 0.97 -17.59 -4.77
CA GLY A 21 0.42 -17.08 -6.03
C GLY A 21 0.87 -15.65 -6.36
N THR A 22 0.02 -14.94 -7.08
CA THR A 22 0.17 -13.51 -7.34
C THR A 22 -0.18 -12.72 -6.09
N MET A 23 0.76 -11.98 -5.55
CA MET A 23 0.57 -11.12 -4.39
C MET A 23 0.66 -9.66 -4.80
N LEU A 24 -0.17 -8.82 -4.21
CA LEU A 24 -0.12 -7.37 -4.39
C LEU A 24 -0.09 -6.69 -3.02
N GLU A 25 0.85 -5.78 -2.85
CA GLU A 25 0.95 -4.85 -1.73
C GLU A 25 0.62 -3.44 -2.23
N ILE A 26 -0.25 -2.74 -1.52
CA ILE A 26 -0.57 -1.33 -1.75
C ILE A 26 -0.06 -0.53 -0.56
N GLY A 27 0.81 0.46 -0.82
CA GLY A 27 1.48 1.21 0.22
C GLY A 27 2.76 0.54 0.71
N SER A 28 3.76 0.42 -0.16
CA SER A 28 5.02 -0.25 0.18
C SER A 28 5.97 0.62 0.99
N TRP A 29 5.86 1.93 0.89
CA TRP A 29 6.66 2.94 1.60
C TRP A 29 8.16 2.57 1.65
N HIS A 30 8.75 2.39 2.85
CA HIS A 30 10.14 1.98 3.03
C HIS A 30 10.40 0.48 2.80
N GLY A 31 9.36 -0.33 2.49
CA GLY A 31 9.50 -1.73 2.10
C GLY A 31 9.51 -2.75 3.24
N ARG A 32 9.03 -2.42 4.44
CA ARG A 32 9.02 -3.39 5.54
C ARG A 32 8.13 -4.60 5.25
N SER A 33 6.90 -4.38 4.85
CA SER A 33 5.95 -5.41 4.42
C SER A 33 6.41 -6.07 3.12
N SER A 34 6.98 -5.29 2.18
CA SER A 34 7.60 -5.81 0.96
C SER A 34 8.69 -6.85 1.24
N ILE A 35 9.57 -6.59 2.26
CA ILE A 35 10.59 -7.56 2.69
C ILE A 35 9.95 -8.83 3.24
N ILE A 36 8.92 -8.70 4.06
CA ILE A 36 8.25 -9.84 4.70
C ILE A 36 7.59 -10.73 3.63
N LEU A 37 6.75 -10.12 2.78
CA LEU A 37 6.04 -10.81 1.69
C LEU A 37 7.03 -11.36 0.65
N GLY A 38 7.99 -10.56 0.20
CA GLY A 38 9.00 -10.97 -0.77
C GLY A 38 9.91 -12.09 -0.25
N SER A 39 10.23 -12.09 1.06
CA SER A 39 10.98 -13.19 1.69
C SER A 39 10.19 -14.49 1.70
N ALA A 40 8.87 -14.44 1.88
CA ALA A 40 8.02 -15.63 1.78
C ALA A 40 8.01 -16.18 0.34
N VAL A 41 7.86 -15.31 -0.67
CA VAL A 41 7.98 -15.69 -2.09
C VAL A 41 9.34 -16.33 -2.36
N LYS A 42 10.44 -15.69 -1.96
CA LYS A 42 11.80 -16.21 -2.12
C LYS A 42 11.98 -17.58 -1.46
N SER A 43 11.46 -17.73 -0.24
CA SER A 43 11.59 -18.96 0.55
C SER A 43 10.79 -20.12 -0.06
N SER A 44 9.62 -19.86 -0.61
CA SER A 44 8.79 -20.87 -1.27
C SER A 44 9.30 -21.23 -2.68
N GLY A 45 10.03 -20.33 -3.31
CA GLY A 45 10.38 -20.43 -4.73
C GLY A 45 9.19 -20.35 -5.67
N LYS A 46 8.03 -19.90 -5.19
CA LYS A 46 6.76 -19.82 -5.93
C LYS A 46 6.04 -18.53 -5.68
N GLY A 47 5.24 -18.12 -6.67
CA GLY A 47 4.50 -16.86 -6.63
C GLY A 47 5.35 -15.66 -6.99
N HIS A 48 4.75 -14.48 -6.87
CA HIS A 48 5.40 -13.21 -7.15
C HIS A 48 4.69 -12.07 -6.45
N LEU A 49 5.45 -11.13 -5.89
CA LEU A 49 4.91 -9.95 -5.21
C LEU A 49 5.01 -8.71 -6.11
N TYR A 50 3.90 -8.04 -6.29
CA TYR A 50 3.83 -6.70 -6.88
C TYR A 50 3.72 -5.68 -5.74
N CYS A 51 4.67 -4.75 -5.67
CA CYS A 51 4.71 -3.68 -4.68
C CYS A 51 4.27 -2.38 -5.34
N LEU A 52 3.09 -1.91 -4.95
CA LEU A 52 2.49 -0.71 -5.50
C LEU A 52 2.60 0.45 -4.52
N ASP A 53 3.28 1.49 -4.94
CA ASP A 53 3.36 2.76 -4.25
C ASP A 53 3.64 3.87 -5.25
N HIS A 54 3.28 5.09 -4.92
CA HIS A 54 3.71 6.23 -5.74
C HIS A 54 5.15 6.65 -5.42
N TRP A 55 5.71 6.29 -4.25
CA TRP A 55 7.07 6.64 -3.78
C TRP A 55 7.44 8.09 -4.10
N ASN A 56 6.59 9.02 -3.73
CA ASN A 56 6.75 10.44 -4.03
C ASN A 56 6.80 10.76 -5.55
N LEU A 57 6.06 9.95 -6.36
CA LEU A 57 5.79 10.32 -7.75
C LEU A 57 4.94 11.59 -7.78
N ILE A 58 5.64 12.70 -7.77
CA ILE A 58 5.12 13.93 -8.34
C ILE A 58 5.49 13.90 -9.81
N GLU A 59 4.59 14.30 -10.69
CA GLU A 59 4.95 14.55 -12.07
C GLU A 59 6.09 15.59 -12.07
N GLY A 60 7.31 15.14 -12.40
CA GLY A 60 8.52 15.96 -12.28
C GLY A 60 9.65 15.33 -11.45
N GLY A 61 9.39 14.27 -10.70
CA GLY A 61 10.45 13.42 -10.10
C GLY A 61 11.08 13.91 -8.81
N GLU A 62 10.54 14.94 -8.15
CA GLU A 62 11.11 15.45 -6.90
C GLU A 62 10.44 14.85 -5.65
N CYS A 63 11.26 14.62 -4.63
CA CYS A 63 10.85 13.98 -3.38
C CYS A 63 10.11 14.96 -2.46
N ILE A 64 8.94 14.55 -1.96
CA ILE A 64 8.12 15.33 -1.03
C ILE A 64 8.72 15.40 0.37
N MET A 65 9.44 14.36 0.75
CA MET A 65 10.12 14.25 2.03
C MET A 65 11.62 14.47 1.83
N ASN A 66 12.33 14.91 2.87
CA ASN A 66 13.79 15.00 2.87
C ASN A 66 14.50 13.64 2.70
N GLN A 67 13.77 12.59 2.32
CA GLN A 67 14.26 11.25 2.10
C GLN A 67 13.76 10.72 0.75
N ASP A 68 14.65 10.14 -0.02
CA ASP A 68 14.31 9.40 -1.22
C ASP A 68 13.74 8.01 -0.83
N ILE A 69 12.41 7.97 -0.59
CA ILE A 69 11.72 6.75 -0.15
C ILE A 69 11.82 5.64 -1.19
N TRP A 70 11.80 6.00 -2.49
CA TRP A 70 12.03 5.06 -3.56
C TRP A 70 13.40 4.39 -3.45
N LYS A 71 14.44 5.20 -3.23
CA LYS A 71 15.78 4.67 -3.07
C LYS A 71 15.88 3.75 -1.84
N ILE A 72 15.29 4.15 -0.71
CA ILE A 72 15.29 3.34 0.51
C ILE A 72 14.61 1.99 0.26
N TRP A 73 13.44 1.98 -0.36
CA TRP A 73 12.74 0.74 -0.72
C TRP A 73 13.59 -0.15 -1.63
N ASN A 74 14.17 0.42 -2.67
CA ASN A 74 15.01 -0.30 -3.63
C ASN A 74 16.28 -0.87 -2.97
N ASP A 75 16.94 -0.08 -2.12
CA ASP A 75 18.11 -0.54 -1.34
C ASP A 75 17.74 -1.72 -0.44
N HIS A 76 16.57 -1.70 0.19
CA HIS A 76 16.08 -2.83 0.98
C HIS A 76 15.84 -4.09 0.12
N VAL A 77 15.20 -3.95 -1.04
CA VAL A 77 15.02 -5.06 -1.99
C VAL A 77 16.36 -5.67 -2.38
N LEU A 78 17.38 -4.84 -2.65
CA LEU A 78 18.74 -5.29 -2.99
C LEU A 78 19.41 -6.00 -1.81
N VAL A 79 19.40 -5.41 -0.62
CA VAL A 79 20.03 -5.97 0.59
C VAL A 79 19.45 -7.34 0.93
N TRP A 80 18.13 -7.50 0.81
CA TRP A 80 17.44 -8.77 1.06
C TRP A 80 17.44 -9.73 -0.13
N GLN A 81 18.03 -9.31 -1.26
CA GLN A 81 18.12 -10.11 -2.49
C GLN A 81 16.75 -10.60 -2.97
N LEU A 82 15.81 -9.66 -3.11
CA LEU A 82 14.41 -9.94 -3.48
C LEU A 82 14.08 -9.58 -4.93
N GLN A 83 15.06 -9.18 -5.75
CA GLN A 83 14.84 -8.68 -7.11
C GLN A 83 14.06 -9.64 -8.01
N GLU A 84 14.27 -10.94 -7.81
CA GLU A 84 13.57 -12.00 -8.57
C GLU A 84 12.15 -12.30 -8.01
N SER A 85 11.89 -11.87 -6.76
CA SER A 85 10.66 -12.18 -6.03
C SER A 85 9.65 -11.04 -6.05
N VAL A 86 10.10 -9.81 -6.34
CA VAL A 86 9.26 -8.61 -6.27
C VAL A 86 9.35 -7.77 -7.55
N THR A 87 8.26 -7.08 -7.88
CA THR A 87 8.20 -6.07 -8.93
C THR A 87 7.57 -4.80 -8.37
N ALA A 88 8.25 -3.68 -8.52
CA ALA A 88 7.70 -2.38 -8.16
C ALA A 88 6.72 -1.89 -9.23
N ILE A 89 5.58 -1.36 -8.79
CA ILE A 89 4.64 -0.60 -9.61
C ILE A 89 4.61 0.82 -9.06
N ARG A 90 5.35 1.72 -9.72
CA ARG A 90 5.46 3.10 -9.28
C ARG A 90 4.34 3.93 -9.87
N ALA A 91 3.20 3.96 -9.20
CA ALA A 91 1.98 4.64 -9.67
C ALA A 91 1.02 4.93 -8.52
N HIS A 92 0.03 5.78 -8.76
CA HIS A 92 -1.14 5.87 -7.90
C HIS A 92 -1.98 4.60 -8.02
N SER A 93 -2.54 4.15 -6.92
CA SER A 93 -3.31 2.90 -6.80
C SER A 93 -4.46 2.82 -7.81
N GLU A 94 -5.29 3.85 -7.92
CA GLU A 94 -6.40 3.90 -8.88
C GLU A 94 -5.92 3.76 -10.33
N LYS A 95 -4.84 4.44 -10.70
CA LYS A 95 -4.28 4.38 -12.05
C LYS A 95 -3.73 2.99 -12.38
N ALA A 96 -2.97 2.41 -11.45
CA ALA A 96 -2.43 1.08 -11.62
C ALA A 96 -3.54 0.03 -11.73
N GLY A 97 -4.60 0.16 -10.93
CA GLY A 97 -5.73 -0.75 -10.96
C GLY A 97 -6.52 -0.74 -12.27
N LYS A 98 -6.64 0.43 -12.91
CA LYS A 98 -7.23 0.56 -14.25
C LYS A 98 -6.38 -0.08 -15.35
N GLN A 99 -5.08 -0.22 -15.13
CA GLN A 99 -4.11 -0.81 -16.07
C GLN A 99 -3.77 -2.27 -15.73
N TRP A 100 -4.25 -2.79 -14.60
CA TRP A 100 -4.02 -4.17 -14.20
C TRP A 100 -4.71 -5.13 -15.17
N PRO A 101 -4.01 -6.19 -15.66
CA PRO A 101 -4.61 -7.12 -16.62
C PRO A 101 -5.86 -7.80 -16.05
N GLU A 102 -6.95 -7.81 -16.80
CA GLU A 102 -8.25 -8.37 -16.37
C GLU A 102 -8.18 -9.88 -16.05
N ASN A 103 -7.30 -10.60 -16.74
CA ASN A 103 -7.10 -12.04 -16.55
C ASN A 103 -6.07 -12.38 -15.48
N LYS A 104 -5.51 -11.40 -14.80
CA LYS A 104 -4.52 -11.59 -13.73
C LYS A 104 -5.15 -11.41 -12.37
N PHE A 105 -5.59 -12.51 -11.79
CA PHE A 105 -6.16 -12.51 -10.44
C PHE A 105 -5.08 -12.41 -9.36
N ILE A 106 -5.48 -11.86 -8.22
CA ILE A 106 -4.64 -11.69 -7.03
C ILE A 106 -4.98 -12.79 -6.05
N ASP A 107 -3.97 -13.50 -5.58
CA ASP A 107 -4.11 -14.55 -4.57
C ASP A 107 -4.04 -13.99 -3.14
N LEU A 108 -3.18 -13.00 -2.91
CA LEU A 108 -3.08 -12.26 -1.66
C LEU A 108 -2.96 -10.76 -1.94
N LEU A 109 -3.92 -9.99 -1.42
CA LEU A 109 -3.93 -8.54 -1.44
C LEU A 109 -3.66 -7.99 -0.04
N PHE A 110 -2.60 -7.19 0.10
CA PHE A 110 -2.28 -6.45 1.32
C PHE A 110 -2.46 -4.95 1.09
N ILE A 111 -3.37 -4.33 1.83
CA ILE A 111 -3.67 -2.89 1.74
C ILE A 111 -3.13 -2.19 2.99
N ASP A 112 -2.14 -1.32 2.78
CA ASP A 112 -1.50 -0.48 3.79
C ASP A 112 -1.13 0.90 3.17
N GLY A 113 -2.05 1.43 2.38
CA GLY A 113 -1.89 2.69 1.64
C GLY A 113 -2.40 3.90 2.41
N CYS A 114 -3.23 4.72 1.79
CA CYS A 114 -3.83 5.87 2.43
C CYS A 114 -4.91 5.44 3.44
N HIS A 115 -4.81 5.92 4.68
CA HIS A 115 -5.70 5.53 5.77
C HIS A 115 -6.98 6.39 5.84
N GLU A 116 -7.08 7.47 5.08
CA GLU A 116 -8.31 8.25 4.95
C GLU A 116 -9.37 7.43 4.20
N TYR A 117 -10.64 7.64 4.53
CA TYR A 117 -11.74 6.88 3.90
C TYR A 117 -11.82 7.15 2.41
N LEU A 118 -11.97 8.41 2.05
CA LEU A 118 -12.00 8.89 0.66
C LEU A 118 -11.37 10.28 0.62
N GLU A 119 -10.23 10.40 0.00
CA GLU A 119 -9.56 11.67 -0.19
C GLU A 119 -9.77 12.11 -1.64
N THR A 120 -10.73 13.00 -1.82
CA THR A 120 -11.02 13.65 -3.11
C THR A 120 -10.57 15.10 -3.03
N GLY A 121 -9.60 15.46 -3.82
CA GLY A 121 -9.15 16.85 -3.89
C GLY A 121 -7.68 17.05 -3.51
N PRO A 122 -7.28 18.30 -3.26
CA PRO A 122 -5.90 18.61 -2.97
C PRO A 122 -5.44 17.97 -1.66
N LEU A 123 -4.24 17.44 -1.65
CA LEU A 123 -3.55 17.09 -0.41
C LEU A 123 -3.28 18.37 0.38
N ILE A 124 -4.14 18.69 1.33
CA ILE A 124 -3.90 19.77 2.27
C ILE A 124 -3.16 19.16 3.46
N LEU A 125 -1.84 19.29 3.45
CA LEU A 125 -1.05 18.94 4.63
C LEU A 125 -1.28 19.97 5.71
N SER A 126 -1.44 19.53 6.96
CA SER A 126 -1.50 20.45 8.08
C SER A 126 -0.16 21.17 8.27
N ALA A 127 -0.18 22.34 8.90
CA ALA A 127 1.04 23.10 9.17
C ALA A 127 2.03 22.30 10.05
N GLU A 128 1.51 21.44 10.93
CA GLU A 128 2.28 20.56 11.80
C GLU A 128 3.02 19.49 10.97
N VAL A 129 2.33 18.83 10.06
CA VAL A 129 2.92 17.82 9.15
C VAL A 129 3.98 18.48 8.25
N ILE A 130 3.67 19.63 7.67
CA ILE A 130 4.63 20.38 6.85
C ILE A 130 5.90 20.68 7.65
N LYS A 131 5.76 21.10 8.90
CA LYS A 131 6.87 21.43 9.79
C LYS A 131 7.64 20.18 10.24
N GLU A 132 6.92 19.13 10.64
CA GLU A 132 7.50 17.88 11.13
C GLU A 132 8.38 17.18 10.09
N TYR A 133 7.89 17.11 8.85
CA TYR A 133 8.58 16.44 7.74
C TYR A 133 9.43 17.39 6.88
N GLY A 134 9.51 18.69 7.24
CA GLY A 134 10.32 19.66 6.51
C GLY A 134 9.88 19.85 5.05
N ILE A 135 8.58 19.74 4.77
CA ILE A 135 8.05 19.83 3.41
C ILE A 135 8.10 21.27 2.93
N ASP A 136 8.94 21.55 1.93
CA ASP A 136 9.18 22.89 1.42
C ASP A 136 8.27 23.26 0.22
N GLY A 137 7.56 22.30 -0.34
CA GLY A 137 6.67 22.48 -1.48
C GLY A 137 6.84 21.38 -2.53
N TRP A 138 6.09 21.52 -3.61
CA TRP A 138 6.05 20.60 -4.73
C TRP A 138 6.61 21.25 -5.98
N ILE A 139 7.24 20.51 -6.85
CA ILE A 139 7.55 20.99 -8.20
C ILE A 139 6.53 20.39 -9.16
N ILE A 140 5.71 21.24 -9.77
CA ILE A 140 4.70 20.86 -10.76
C ILE A 140 4.98 21.69 -12.01
N ASP A 141 5.21 21.02 -13.15
CA ASP A 141 5.56 21.69 -14.42
C ASP A 141 6.74 22.66 -14.28
N GLY A 142 7.76 22.27 -13.49
CA GLY A 142 8.95 23.08 -13.24
C GLY A 142 8.71 24.30 -12.34
N LYS A 143 7.53 24.45 -11.74
CA LYS A 143 7.18 25.55 -10.81
C LYS A 143 7.02 25.03 -9.40
N LYS A 144 7.62 25.73 -8.44
CA LYS A 144 7.44 25.44 -7.02
C LYS A 144 6.03 25.83 -6.58
N VAL A 145 5.26 24.84 -6.08
CA VAL A 145 3.91 25.03 -5.56
C VAL A 145 3.94 24.83 -4.05
N PRO A 146 3.33 25.70 -3.26
CA PRO A 146 3.27 25.54 -1.81
C PRO A 146 2.62 24.21 -1.42
N PRO A 147 3.06 23.54 -0.32
CA PRO A 147 2.59 22.22 0.08
C PRO A 147 1.06 22.11 0.18
N HIS A 148 0.39 23.17 0.64
CA HIS A 148 -1.06 23.24 0.82
C HIS A 148 -1.86 23.41 -0.48
N LYS A 149 -1.22 23.48 -1.65
CA LYS A 149 -1.88 23.69 -2.95
C LYS A 149 -1.72 22.55 -3.92
N TYR A 150 -1.09 21.46 -3.50
CA TYR A 150 -0.90 20.32 -4.41
C TYR A 150 -2.19 19.53 -4.64
N GLN A 151 -2.46 19.20 -5.88
CA GLN A 151 -3.63 18.39 -6.29
C GLN A 151 -3.18 17.30 -7.26
N PRO A 152 -2.91 16.08 -6.81
CA PRO A 152 -2.89 14.96 -7.74
C PRO A 152 -4.32 14.75 -8.27
N GLY A 153 -4.46 14.60 -9.58
CA GLY A 153 -5.75 14.38 -10.25
C GLY A 153 -6.35 12.98 -10.03
N TYR A 154 -5.98 12.28 -8.94
CA TYR A 154 -6.45 10.92 -8.65
C TYR A 154 -7.15 10.87 -7.30
N ASN A 155 -8.24 10.10 -7.27
CA ASN A 155 -8.88 9.74 -6.02
C ASN A 155 -7.96 8.78 -5.26
N ARG A 156 -7.93 8.94 -3.95
CA ARG A 156 -7.14 8.09 -3.04
C ARG A 156 -7.90 7.89 -1.74
N GLY A 157 -7.42 6.95 -0.94
CA GLY A 157 -8.05 6.60 0.32
C GLY A 157 -8.31 5.09 0.40
N ALA A 158 -8.51 4.59 1.60
CA ALA A 158 -8.75 3.18 1.86
C ALA A 158 -9.95 2.64 1.05
N LYS A 159 -10.99 3.47 0.85
CA LYS A 159 -12.17 3.10 0.04
C LYS A 159 -11.81 2.90 -1.44
N VAL A 160 -10.99 3.78 -2.00
CA VAL A 160 -10.56 3.67 -3.40
C VAL A 160 -9.69 2.43 -3.60
N ASP A 161 -8.74 2.20 -2.70
CA ASP A 161 -7.87 1.01 -2.75
C ASP A 161 -8.70 -0.27 -2.68
N PHE A 162 -9.64 -0.34 -1.75
CA PHE A 162 -10.54 -1.49 -1.65
C PHE A 162 -11.37 -1.68 -2.92
N GLN A 163 -12.10 -0.64 -3.38
CA GLN A 163 -13.00 -0.73 -4.54
C GLN A 163 -12.28 -1.11 -5.84
N VAL A 164 -11.05 -0.65 -6.01
CA VAL A 164 -10.26 -0.91 -7.22
C VAL A 164 -9.66 -2.32 -7.20
N TRP A 165 -9.23 -2.79 -6.03
CA TRP A 165 -8.38 -3.97 -5.96
C TRP A 165 -9.04 -5.22 -5.37
N ALA A 166 -9.99 -5.07 -4.44
CA ALA A 166 -10.69 -6.22 -3.86
C ALA A 166 -11.41 -7.09 -4.92
N PRO A 167 -12.07 -6.51 -5.97
CA PRO A 167 -12.67 -7.31 -7.04
C PRO A 167 -11.69 -8.12 -7.89
N LYS A 168 -10.39 -7.85 -7.79
CA LYS A 168 -9.32 -8.57 -8.50
C LYS A 168 -8.78 -9.75 -7.69
N VAL A 169 -9.18 -9.88 -6.45
CA VAL A 169 -8.84 -11.04 -5.61
C VAL A 169 -9.68 -12.22 -6.07
N ARG A 170 -9.02 -13.36 -6.36
CA ARG A 170 -9.74 -14.56 -6.79
C ARG A 170 -10.61 -15.14 -5.67
N ALA A 171 -11.59 -15.94 -6.02
CA ALA A 171 -12.33 -16.75 -5.05
C ALA A 171 -11.36 -17.64 -4.24
N GLY A 172 -11.48 -17.61 -2.91
CA GLY A 172 -10.56 -18.26 -1.98
C GLY A 172 -9.20 -17.57 -1.81
N GLY A 173 -9.00 -16.39 -2.40
CA GLY A 173 -7.84 -15.54 -2.15
C GLY A 173 -7.91 -14.86 -0.78
N ILE A 174 -6.86 -14.14 -0.43
CA ILE A 174 -6.71 -13.48 0.88
C ILE A 174 -6.67 -11.97 0.68
N LEU A 175 -7.50 -11.26 1.44
CA LEU A 175 -7.44 -9.82 1.62
C LEU A 175 -6.97 -9.51 3.04
N ILE A 176 -5.96 -8.66 3.16
CA ILE A 176 -5.43 -8.16 4.44
C ILE A 176 -5.50 -6.63 4.41
N MET A 177 -6.16 -6.05 5.40
CA MET A 177 -6.17 -4.60 5.62
C MET A 177 -5.37 -4.30 6.89
N HIS A 178 -4.32 -3.49 6.75
CA HIS A 178 -3.51 -3.03 7.89
C HIS A 178 -4.20 -1.85 8.58
N ASP A 179 -3.74 -1.54 9.80
CA ASP A 179 -4.18 -0.37 10.57
C ASP A 179 -5.70 -0.28 10.84
N LEU A 180 -6.33 -1.46 11.01
CA LEU A 180 -7.72 -1.54 11.46
C LEU A 180 -7.81 -1.17 12.94
N ASN A 181 -7.86 0.12 13.24
CA ASN A 181 -7.95 0.65 14.60
C ASN A 181 -8.57 2.08 14.58
N PRO A 182 -9.07 2.60 15.73
CA PRO A 182 -9.75 3.89 15.78
C PRO A 182 -8.94 5.11 15.35
N ASP A 183 -7.60 5.02 15.37
CA ASP A 183 -6.72 6.11 14.94
C ASP A 183 -6.77 6.28 13.40
N PHE A 184 -7.21 5.24 12.70
CA PHE A 184 -7.37 5.21 11.24
C PHE A 184 -8.84 4.95 10.85
N ALA A 185 -9.70 5.88 11.23
CA ALA A 185 -11.15 5.79 11.05
C ALA A 185 -11.58 5.50 9.60
N GLY A 186 -10.79 5.90 8.60
CA GLY A 186 -11.05 5.61 7.19
C GLY A 186 -10.96 4.13 6.88
N VAL A 187 -9.95 3.44 7.40
CA VAL A 187 -9.78 1.99 7.24
C VAL A 187 -10.90 1.25 7.99
N GLU A 188 -11.20 1.67 9.22
CA GLU A 188 -12.28 1.07 10.03
C GLU A 188 -13.63 1.19 9.33
N LYS A 189 -13.92 2.33 8.72
CA LYS A 189 -15.17 2.54 7.97
C LYS A 189 -15.27 1.63 6.75
N VAL A 190 -14.22 1.47 5.96
CA VAL A 190 -14.19 0.52 4.83
C VAL A 190 -14.42 -0.90 5.32
N TRP A 191 -13.75 -1.29 6.42
CA TRP A 191 -13.95 -2.60 7.01
C TRP A 191 -15.43 -2.87 7.36
N GLN A 192 -16.09 -1.94 8.06
CA GLN A 192 -17.47 -2.08 8.47
C GLN A 192 -18.44 -2.11 7.29
N GLU A 193 -18.26 -1.22 6.31
CA GLU A 193 -19.17 -1.06 5.18
C GLU A 193 -19.00 -2.14 4.09
N ASP A 194 -17.77 -2.56 3.81
CA ASP A 194 -17.47 -3.36 2.62
C ASP A 194 -16.99 -4.79 2.95
N VAL A 195 -16.53 -5.04 4.17
CA VAL A 195 -16.06 -6.38 4.56
C VAL A 195 -17.04 -7.04 5.53
N GLU A 196 -17.29 -6.45 6.70
CA GLU A 196 -18.17 -7.06 7.71
C GLU A 196 -19.63 -7.18 7.25
N SER A 197 -20.12 -6.17 6.52
CA SER A 197 -21.51 -6.18 6.00
C SER A 197 -21.68 -7.04 4.75
N SER A 198 -20.58 -7.50 4.15
CA SER A 198 -20.58 -8.27 2.91
C SER A 198 -20.62 -9.77 3.16
N ASN A 199 -21.35 -10.51 2.32
CA ASN A 199 -21.32 -11.97 2.29
C ASN A 199 -20.17 -12.53 1.40
N GLU A 200 -19.38 -11.67 0.80
CA GLU A 200 -18.28 -12.07 -0.10
C GLU A 200 -17.02 -12.47 0.66
N TRP A 201 -16.88 -11.99 1.92
CA TRP A 201 -15.67 -12.20 2.71
C TRP A 201 -15.95 -13.02 3.96
N THR A 202 -15.04 -13.94 4.26
CA THR A 202 -15.03 -14.66 5.53
C THR A 202 -13.87 -14.14 6.38
N VAL A 203 -14.18 -13.50 7.51
CA VAL A 203 -13.17 -12.95 8.42
C VAL A 203 -12.50 -14.09 9.19
N LYS A 204 -11.18 -14.24 9.04
CA LYS A 204 -10.37 -15.20 9.80
C LYS A 204 -9.67 -14.56 11.00
N TYR A 205 -9.21 -13.33 10.83
CA TYR A 205 -8.47 -12.57 11.84
C TYR A 205 -8.99 -11.13 11.88
N ALA A 206 -9.31 -10.63 13.04
CA ALA A 206 -9.72 -9.25 13.25
C ALA A 206 -9.03 -8.68 14.49
N LYS A 207 -9.13 -7.38 14.68
CA LYS A 207 -8.46 -6.51 15.66
C LYS A 207 -8.20 -7.10 17.07
N ASN A 208 -9.06 -7.98 17.56
CA ASN A 208 -8.95 -8.53 18.92
C ASN A 208 -8.42 -9.97 18.98
N ASN A 209 -8.08 -10.56 17.84
CA ASN A 209 -7.71 -11.98 17.73
C ASN A 209 -6.23 -12.19 17.38
N ILE A 210 -5.43 -11.11 17.36
CA ILE A 210 -4.01 -11.18 17.00
C ILE A 210 -3.11 -10.66 18.13
#